data_fe5430992ee9cec6104cea9270a965e8
#
_entry.id   fe5430992ee9cec6104cea9270a965e8
#
_cell.length_a   1.000
_cell.length_b   1.000
_cell.length_c   1.000
_cell.angle_alpha   90.00
_cell.angle_beta   90.00
_cell.angle_gamma   90.00
#
_symmetry.space_group_name_H-M   'P 1'
#
loop_
_entity.id
_entity.type
_entity.pdbx_description
1 polymer ?
#
loop_
_entity_poly.entity_id
_entity_poly.type
_entity_poly.pdbx_seq_one_letter_code
_entity_poly.pdbx_strand_id
1 'polypeptide(L)'
;MQEQLHRILVINPGSTSTKIGVFDNDILIMEKTIRHSSEALAGFSSIIDQYSFRKQTILEALDEEGMNVSNLSAVCGRGGLLRPIEGGTYAVDQAMLEDLRKGILGQHASNLGGILAYEIAEALNIPSFIVDPVVVDELDPIARISGFSLIERKSIFHALNQKAVARRYAKELGRTYEDMRLIVTHMGGGITVGVHLNGRVVEVNNGLHGDGPFSPERAGTVPAGDLVELCFSGQYYRHEIMKMLVGQGGLVGYLGTNDAVKVEKRIQKGDLEAERIYDAMAYQVAREIGSASTVLNGKVDAIILTGGLAYGKDFVKSISDRVNWIADVAVMPGENELQALAEGAVRVLNKEEQAKTYSAGK
;
A
#
# COMPACT_ATOMS: atom_id res chain seq x y z
N MET A 1 4.39 34.40 0.72
CA MET A 1 4.33 34.10 -0.72
C MET A 1 2.98 33.41 -0.91
N GLN A 2 2.19 33.81 -1.92
CA GLN A 2 0.99 33.01 -2.25
C GLN A 2 1.47 31.66 -2.72
N GLU A 3 0.99 30.58 -2.10
CA GLU A 3 1.25 29.23 -2.59
C GLU A 3 0.71 29.11 -4.01
N GLN A 4 1.54 28.64 -4.91
CA GLN A 4 1.11 28.42 -6.30
C GLN A 4 0.09 27.28 -6.29
N LEU A 5 -1.07 27.51 -6.91
CA LEU A 5 -2.11 26.50 -7.03
C LEU A 5 -1.71 25.48 -8.10
N HIS A 6 -1.63 24.21 -7.71
CA HIS A 6 -1.39 23.09 -8.60
C HIS A 6 -2.61 22.19 -8.65
N ARG A 7 -3.20 22.00 -9.83
CA ARG A 7 -4.30 21.06 -10.04
C ARG A 7 -3.77 19.73 -10.52
N ILE A 8 -4.06 18.66 -9.79
CA ILE A 8 -3.48 17.35 -10.01
C ILE A 8 -4.59 16.32 -10.23
N LEU A 9 -4.53 15.60 -11.35
CA LEU A 9 -5.32 14.39 -11.56
C LEU A 9 -4.59 13.19 -10.94
N VAL A 10 -5.26 12.47 -10.08
CA VAL A 10 -4.75 11.23 -9.46
C VAL A 10 -5.53 10.03 -9.97
N ILE A 11 -4.81 8.94 -10.33
CA ILE A 11 -5.37 7.73 -10.94
C ILE A 11 -4.93 6.49 -10.16
N ASN A 12 -5.89 5.75 -9.61
CA ASN A 12 -5.66 4.49 -8.89
C ASN A 12 -6.48 3.37 -9.52
N PRO A 13 -5.90 2.61 -10.48
CA PRO A 13 -6.58 1.51 -11.12
C PRO A 13 -6.65 0.27 -10.22
N GLY A 14 -7.85 -0.27 -10.03
CA GLY A 14 -8.11 -1.59 -9.45
C GLY A 14 -8.52 -2.61 -10.52
N SER A 15 -8.73 -3.86 -10.11
CA SER A 15 -9.06 -4.95 -11.04
C SER A 15 -10.37 -4.68 -11.81
N THR A 16 -11.42 -4.25 -11.14
CA THR A 16 -12.77 -4.02 -11.69
C THR A 16 -13.21 -2.57 -11.63
N SER A 17 -12.32 -1.65 -11.28
CA SER A 17 -12.64 -0.23 -11.17
C SER A 17 -11.39 0.62 -11.39
N THR A 18 -11.62 1.91 -11.65
CA THR A 18 -10.57 2.93 -11.61
C THR A 18 -11.04 4.06 -10.72
N LYS A 19 -10.34 4.29 -9.61
CA LYS A 19 -10.62 5.41 -8.73
C LYS A 19 -9.80 6.61 -9.17
N ILE A 20 -10.44 7.75 -9.38
CA ILE A 20 -9.78 9.01 -9.76
C ILE A 20 -10.10 10.09 -8.75
N GLY A 21 -9.19 11.04 -8.61
CA GLY A 21 -9.40 12.27 -7.83
C GLY A 21 -8.76 13.46 -8.51
N VAL A 22 -9.39 14.62 -8.39
CA VAL A 22 -8.80 15.90 -8.77
C VAL A 22 -8.54 16.70 -7.50
N PHE A 23 -7.33 17.20 -7.36
CA PHE A 23 -6.88 17.92 -6.19
C PHE A 23 -6.39 19.32 -6.60
N ASP A 24 -6.70 20.32 -5.79
CA ASP A 24 -6.05 21.62 -5.80
C ASP A 24 -5.05 21.65 -4.64
N ASN A 25 -3.77 21.47 -4.95
CA ASN A 25 -2.71 21.11 -4.00
C ASN A 25 -3.07 19.83 -3.24
N ASP A 26 -3.29 19.90 -1.93
CA ASP A 26 -3.68 18.79 -1.07
C ASP A 26 -5.21 18.72 -0.79
N ILE A 27 -5.99 19.62 -1.39
CA ILE A 27 -7.44 19.71 -1.21
C ILE A 27 -8.15 18.91 -2.29
N LEU A 28 -8.89 17.89 -1.89
CA LEU A 28 -9.72 17.09 -2.80
C LEU A 28 -10.89 17.92 -3.34
N ILE A 29 -10.94 18.09 -4.67
CA ILE A 29 -12.01 18.81 -5.37
C ILE A 29 -13.06 17.85 -5.92
N MET A 30 -12.62 16.71 -6.48
CA MET A 30 -13.51 15.69 -7.03
C MET A 30 -12.93 14.30 -6.79
N GLU A 31 -13.79 13.34 -6.45
CA GLU A 31 -13.46 11.92 -6.38
C GLU A 31 -14.55 11.13 -7.11
N LYS A 32 -14.14 10.19 -7.96
CA LYS A 32 -15.07 9.29 -8.64
C LYS A 32 -14.48 7.88 -8.74
N THR A 33 -15.30 6.88 -8.47
CA THR A 33 -14.96 5.49 -8.71
C THR A 33 -15.68 5.01 -9.97
N ILE A 34 -14.93 4.83 -11.04
CA ILE A 34 -15.40 4.31 -12.32
C ILE A 34 -15.40 2.79 -12.23
N ARG A 35 -16.57 2.17 -12.23
CA ARG A 35 -16.72 0.70 -12.21
C ARG A 35 -16.74 0.17 -13.63
N HIS A 36 -15.98 -0.90 -13.85
CA HIS A 36 -15.92 -1.61 -15.14
C HIS A 36 -16.67 -2.92 -15.02
N SER A 37 -17.67 -3.14 -15.88
CA SER A 37 -18.42 -4.40 -15.85
C SER A 37 -17.57 -5.57 -16.32
N SER A 38 -17.92 -6.78 -15.88
CA SER A 38 -17.20 -7.99 -16.30
C SER A 38 -17.26 -8.17 -17.82
N GLU A 39 -18.38 -7.79 -18.46
CA GLU A 39 -18.56 -7.84 -19.90
C GLU A 39 -17.61 -6.87 -20.62
N ALA A 40 -17.48 -5.65 -20.09
CA ALA A 40 -16.54 -4.66 -20.67
C ALA A 40 -15.07 -5.12 -20.57
N LEU A 41 -14.73 -5.84 -19.51
CA LEU A 41 -13.36 -6.34 -19.30
C LEU A 41 -13.08 -7.67 -20.03
N ALA A 42 -14.09 -8.48 -20.32
CA ALA A 42 -13.94 -9.80 -20.95
C ALA A 42 -13.36 -9.76 -22.37
N GLY A 43 -13.43 -8.60 -23.05
CA GLY A 43 -12.87 -8.40 -24.38
C GLY A 43 -11.35 -8.21 -24.42
N PHE A 44 -10.69 -8.09 -23.27
CA PHE A 44 -9.24 -7.83 -23.20
C PHE A 44 -8.47 -9.09 -22.84
N SER A 45 -7.41 -9.40 -23.61
CA SER A 45 -6.56 -10.57 -23.39
C SER A 45 -5.65 -10.42 -22.18
N SER A 46 -5.31 -9.19 -21.82
CA SER A 46 -4.45 -8.85 -20.69
C SER A 46 -4.88 -7.55 -20.02
N ILE A 47 -4.38 -7.32 -18.80
CA ILE A 47 -4.64 -6.07 -18.09
C ILE A 47 -4.11 -4.87 -18.88
N ILE A 48 -2.96 -5.01 -19.52
CA ILE A 48 -2.34 -3.91 -20.26
C ILE A 48 -3.20 -3.46 -21.45
N ASP A 49 -3.94 -4.37 -22.07
CA ASP A 49 -4.79 -4.05 -23.23
C ASP A 49 -5.96 -3.12 -22.85
N GLN A 50 -6.25 -2.98 -21.55
CA GLN A 50 -7.32 -2.15 -21.02
C GLN A 50 -6.96 -0.65 -20.98
N TYR A 51 -5.71 -0.25 -21.27
CA TYR A 51 -5.27 1.13 -21.03
C TYR A 51 -6.08 2.16 -21.83
N SER A 52 -6.32 1.92 -23.13
CA SER A 52 -7.08 2.85 -23.97
C SER A 52 -8.54 2.98 -23.52
N PHE A 53 -9.18 1.87 -23.18
CA PHE A 53 -10.54 1.85 -22.63
C PHE A 53 -10.60 2.64 -21.32
N ARG A 54 -9.69 2.37 -20.39
CA ARG A 54 -9.67 3.07 -19.10
C ARG A 54 -9.32 4.55 -19.22
N LYS A 55 -8.41 4.92 -20.14
CA LYS A 55 -8.11 6.32 -20.47
C LYS A 55 -9.37 7.06 -20.92
N GLN A 56 -10.11 6.46 -21.86
CA GLN A 56 -11.34 7.04 -22.38
C GLN A 56 -12.37 7.24 -21.28
N THR A 57 -12.62 6.22 -20.44
CA THR A 57 -13.59 6.33 -19.35
C THR A 57 -13.19 7.34 -18.27
N ILE A 58 -11.88 7.57 -18.06
CA ILE A 58 -11.38 8.63 -17.16
C ILE A 58 -11.71 10.00 -17.75
N LEU A 59 -11.40 10.23 -19.04
CA LEU A 59 -11.65 11.52 -19.67
C LEU A 59 -13.14 11.86 -19.74
N GLU A 60 -13.99 10.88 -20.06
CA GLU A 60 -15.46 11.03 -20.03
C GLU A 60 -15.94 11.37 -18.61
N ALA A 61 -15.43 10.68 -17.59
CA ALA A 61 -15.80 10.95 -16.21
C ALA A 61 -15.39 12.36 -15.74
N LEU A 62 -14.24 12.87 -16.21
CA LEU A 62 -13.81 14.24 -15.92
C LEU A 62 -14.71 15.27 -16.61
N ASP A 63 -15.08 15.04 -17.87
CA ASP A 63 -15.98 15.91 -18.64
C ASP A 63 -17.38 15.97 -18.02
N GLU A 64 -17.94 14.81 -17.63
CA GLU A 64 -19.21 14.73 -16.91
C GLU A 64 -19.26 15.54 -15.60
N GLU A 65 -18.12 15.62 -14.89
CA GLU A 65 -17.96 16.39 -13.65
C GLU A 65 -17.54 17.85 -13.92
N GLY A 66 -17.48 18.29 -15.19
CA GLY A 66 -17.08 19.62 -15.57
C GLY A 66 -15.61 19.95 -15.31
N MET A 67 -14.76 18.94 -15.17
CA MET A 67 -13.33 19.10 -14.92
C MET A 67 -12.58 19.31 -16.24
N ASN A 68 -12.13 20.54 -16.48
CA ASN A 68 -11.34 20.85 -17.67
C ASN A 68 -9.90 20.34 -17.50
N VAL A 69 -9.53 19.34 -18.28
CA VAL A 69 -8.20 18.73 -18.25
C VAL A 69 -7.07 19.70 -18.62
N SER A 70 -7.36 20.76 -19.38
CA SER A 70 -6.35 21.79 -19.72
C SER A 70 -5.87 22.59 -18.52
N ASN A 71 -6.56 22.55 -17.39
CA ASN A 71 -6.20 23.23 -16.16
C ASN A 71 -5.29 22.36 -15.25
N LEU A 72 -4.99 21.14 -15.65
CA LEU A 72 -4.11 20.24 -14.88
C LEU A 72 -2.66 20.72 -14.91
N SER A 73 -2.00 20.67 -13.77
CA SER A 73 -0.57 20.95 -13.59
C SER A 73 0.28 19.67 -13.64
N ALA A 74 -0.30 18.52 -13.29
CA ALA A 74 0.34 17.21 -13.33
C ALA A 74 -0.70 16.08 -13.31
N VAL A 75 -0.28 14.87 -13.70
CA VAL A 75 -1.03 13.65 -13.50
C VAL A 75 -0.20 12.68 -12.65
N CYS A 76 -0.80 12.11 -11.60
CA CYS A 76 -0.14 11.16 -10.73
C CYS A 76 -0.87 9.81 -10.75
N GLY A 77 -0.17 8.74 -11.14
CA GLY A 77 -0.71 7.39 -11.15
C GLY A 77 -0.21 6.56 -9.96
N ARG A 78 -1.01 5.59 -9.52
CA ARG A 78 -0.49 4.55 -8.62
C ARG A 78 0.63 3.79 -9.32
N GLY A 79 1.77 3.62 -8.64
CA GLY A 79 2.88 2.81 -9.14
C GLY A 79 2.52 1.31 -9.16
N GLY A 80 2.98 0.62 -10.20
CA GLY A 80 2.75 -0.80 -10.41
C GLY A 80 3.88 -1.69 -9.88
N LEU A 81 3.92 -2.93 -10.40
CA LEU A 81 4.93 -3.94 -10.10
C LEU A 81 6.20 -3.69 -10.93
N LEU A 82 6.98 -2.74 -10.50
CA LEU A 82 8.29 -2.36 -11.04
C LEU A 82 9.42 -3.14 -10.38
N ARG A 83 10.65 -2.99 -10.86
CA ARG A 83 11.83 -3.44 -10.10
C ARG A 83 11.85 -2.75 -8.74
N PRO A 84 12.50 -3.36 -7.74
CA PRO A 84 12.69 -2.71 -6.44
C PRO A 84 13.36 -1.35 -6.59
N ILE A 85 12.79 -0.33 -5.97
CA ILE A 85 13.27 1.06 -5.99
C ILE A 85 13.19 1.69 -4.60
N GLU A 86 13.94 2.75 -4.36
CA GLU A 86 13.78 3.56 -3.16
C GLU A 86 12.42 4.28 -3.13
N GLY A 87 11.98 4.68 -1.94
CA GLY A 87 10.78 5.53 -1.79
C GLY A 87 10.96 6.93 -2.39
N GLY A 88 9.85 7.58 -2.71
CA GLY A 88 9.80 8.93 -3.26
C GLY A 88 8.86 9.05 -4.45
N THR A 89 8.86 10.25 -5.04
CA THR A 89 8.09 10.58 -6.24
C THR A 89 8.97 10.40 -7.47
N TYR A 90 8.51 9.63 -8.43
CA TYR A 90 9.22 9.34 -9.68
C TYR A 90 8.51 9.97 -10.86
N ALA A 91 9.28 10.62 -11.73
CA ALA A 91 8.78 10.97 -13.06
C ALA A 91 8.56 9.69 -13.87
N VAL A 92 7.45 9.60 -14.57
CA VAL A 92 7.18 8.46 -15.45
C VAL A 92 7.98 8.64 -16.74
N ASP A 93 8.95 7.78 -16.96
CA ASP A 93 9.84 7.78 -18.13
C ASP A 93 9.64 6.51 -19.00
N GLN A 94 10.31 6.47 -20.14
CA GLN A 94 10.17 5.36 -21.10
C GLN A 94 10.62 4.01 -20.52
N ALA A 95 11.67 4.00 -19.69
CA ALA A 95 12.14 2.77 -19.05
C ALA A 95 11.11 2.19 -18.09
N MET A 96 10.46 3.05 -17.31
CA MET A 96 9.35 2.67 -16.43
C MET A 96 8.16 2.13 -17.23
N LEU A 97 7.77 2.81 -18.30
CA LEU A 97 6.67 2.39 -19.18
C LEU A 97 6.91 1.02 -19.79
N GLU A 98 8.16 0.75 -20.22
CA GLU A 98 8.52 -0.57 -20.74
C GLU A 98 8.34 -1.68 -19.72
N ASP A 99 8.85 -1.48 -18.49
CA ASP A 99 8.75 -2.46 -17.41
C ASP A 99 7.30 -2.68 -16.97
N LEU A 100 6.49 -1.61 -16.88
CA LEU A 100 5.06 -1.70 -16.57
C LEU A 100 4.28 -2.47 -17.66
N ARG A 101 4.57 -2.21 -18.95
CA ARG A 101 3.92 -2.91 -20.07
C ARG A 101 4.32 -4.38 -20.13
N LYS A 102 5.59 -4.69 -19.92
CA LYS A 102 6.10 -6.07 -19.87
C LYS A 102 5.56 -6.83 -18.65
N GLY A 103 5.24 -6.13 -17.55
CA GLY A 103 4.82 -6.75 -16.30
C GLY A 103 5.92 -7.62 -15.69
N ILE A 104 7.13 -7.07 -15.56
CA ILE A 104 8.36 -7.77 -15.14
C ILE A 104 8.26 -8.52 -13.81
N LEU A 105 7.44 -8.02 -12.88
CA LEU A 105 7.13 -8.69 -11.61
C LEU A 105 5.67 -9.19 -11.55
N GLY A 106 4.99 -9.23 -12.68
CA GLY A 106 3.62 -9.71 -12.81
C GLY A 106 2.66 -8.68 -13.40
N GLN A 107 1.53 -9.19 -13.88
CA GLN A 107 0.44 -8.36 -14.42
C GLN A 107 -0.52 -7.99 -13.28
N HIS A 108 -0.66 -6.71 -13.01
CA HIS A 108 -1.59 -6.19 -12.01
C HIS A 108 -2.21 -4.88 -12.50
N ALA A 109 -3.45 -4.58 -12.07
CA ALA A 109 -4.15 -3.37 -12.50
C ALA A 109 -3.37 -2.08 -12.16
N SER A 110 -2.61 -2.07 -11.04
CA SER A 110 -1.78 -0.92 -10.67
C SER A 110 -0.69 -0.59 -11.72
N ASN A 111 -0.29 -1.54 -12.58
CA ASN A 111 0.67 -1.27 -13.65
C ASN A 111 0.13 -0.23 -14.64
N LEU A 112 -1.19 -0.15 -14.78
CA LEU A 112 -1.84 0.85 -15.62
C LEU A 112 -1.74 2.28 -15.07
N GLY A 113 -1.51 2.45 -13.76
CA GLY A 113 -1.53 3.78 -13.14
C GLY A 113 -0.48 4.73 -13.73
N GLY A 114 0.78 4.29 -13.79
CA GLY A 114 1.86 5.07 -14.41
C GLY A 114 1.64 5.28 -15.93
N ILE A 115 1.13 4.25 -16.63
CA ILE A 115 0.86 4.34 -18.07
C ILE A 115 -0.25 5.35 -18.36
N LEU A 116 -1.37 5.29 -17.63
CA LEU A 116 -2.48 6.22 -17.77
C LEU A 116 -2.06 7.65 -17.42
N ALA A 117 -1.26 7.80 -16.36
CA ALA A 117 -0.73 9.10 -15.96
C ALA A 117 0.14 9.71 -17.07
N TYR A 118 1.04 8.93 -17.65
CA TYR A 118 1.90 9.38 -18.75
C TYR A 118 1.09 9.76 -20.00
N GLU A 119 0.21 8.89 -20.45
CA GLU A 119 -0.58 9.06 -21.68
C GLU A 119 -1.53 10.27 -21.65
N ILE A 120 -2.04 10.63 -20.47
CA ILE A 120 -2.88 11.82 -20.29
C ILE A 120 -1.99 13.06 -20.20
N ALA A 121 -0.91 13.00 -19.43
CA ALA A 121 -0.01 14.13 -19.21
C ALA A 121 0.76 14.54 -20.47
N GLU A 122 1.22 13.56 -21.27
CA GLU A 122 1.93 13.81 -22.54
C GLU A 122 1.07 14.60 -23.53
N ALA A 123 -0.22 14.25 -23.65
CA ALA A 123 -1.15 14.97 -24.51
C ALA A 123 -1.37 16.43 -24.09
N LEU A 124 -1.09 16.77 -22.82
CA LEU A 124 -1.24 18.11 -22.24
C LEU A 124 0.10 18.83 -22.08
N ASN A 125 1.21 18.17 -22.39
CA ASN A 125 2.58 18.65 -22.17
C ASN A 125 2.84 19.07 -20.72
N ILE A 126 2.37 18.25 -19.75
CA ILE A 126 2.56 18.41 -18.31
C ILE A 126 3.27 17.19 -17.72
N PRO A 127 3.87 17.30 -16.53
CA PRO A 127 4.56 16.17 -15.90
C PRO A 127 3.60 15.06 -15.43
N SER A 128 4.10 13.82 -15.45
CA SER A 128 3.44 12.65 -14.87
C SER A 128 4.32 11.98 -13.83
N PHE A 129 3.68 11.49 -12.75
CA PHE A 129 4.38 10.91 -11.61
C PHE A 129 3.76 9.59 -11.15
N ILE A 130 4.57 8.81 -10.43
CA ILE A 130 4.12 7.79 -9.47
C ILE A 130 4.77 8.06 -8.12
N VAL A 131 4.16 7.58 -7.03
CA VAL A 131 4.64 7.81 -5.65
C VAL A 131 4.70 6.50 -4.89
N ASP A 132 5.81 6.24 -4.21
CA ASP A 132 6.00 5.16 -3.24
C ASP A 132 5.29 3.84 -3.64
N PRO A 133 5.63 3.19 -4.79
CA PRO A 133 4.95 1.98 -5.24
C PRO A 133 5.18 0.81 -4.26
N VAL A 134 4.36 -0.23 -4.37
CA VAL A 134 4.42 -1.42 -3.51
C VAL A 134 5.79 -2.12 -3.51
N VAL A 135 6.61 -1.85 -4.51
CA VAL A 135 7.96 -2.40 -4.72
C VAL A 135 9.07 -1.53 -4.10
N VAL A 136 8.71 -0.54 -3.30
CA VAL A 136 9.73 0.21 -2.51
C VAL A 136 10.53 -0.77 -1.67
N ASP A 137 11.85 -0.72 -1.84
CA ASP A 137 12.79 -1.58 -1.13
C ASP A 137 13.96 -0.76 -0.60
N GLU A 138 13.90 -0.47 0.68
CA GLU A 138 14.89 0.29 1.44
C GLU A 138 15.43 -0.52 2.61
N LEU A 139 15.21 -1.86 2.61
CA LEU A 139 15.68 -2.75 3.67
C LEU A 139 17.18 -2.63 3.89
N ASP A 140 17.59 -2.54 5.14
CA ASP A 140 19.00 -2.65 5.48
C ASP A 140 19.53 -4.04 5.09
N PRO A 141 20.83 -4.15 4.70
CA PRO A 141 21.41 -5.43 4.26
C PRO A 141 21.20 -6.57 5.27
N ILE A 142 21.27 -6.27 6.57
CA ILE A 142 21.07 -7.28 7.62
C ILE A 142 19.61 -7.76 7.67
N ALA A 143 18.66 -6.90 7.36
CA ALA A 143 17.21 -7.22 7.35
C ALA A 143 16.83 -8.20 6.22
N ARG A 144 17.69 -8.35 5.20
CA ARG A 144 17.44 -9.27 4.07
C ARG A 144 17.77 -10.71 4.40
N ILE A 145 18.55 -10.96 5.45
CA ILE A 145 18.99 -12.31 5.83
C ILE A 145 17.83 -13.04 6.52
N SER A 146 17.33 -14.11 5.88
CA SER A 146 16.19 -14.88 6.42
C SER A 146 16.58 -15.97 7.43
N GLY A 147 17.87 -16.34 7.48
CA GLY A 147 18.35 -17.54 8.20
C GLY A 147 18.36 -18.80 7.33
N PHE A 148 17.81 -18.76 6.11
CA PHE A 148 17.86 -19.84 5.14
C PHE A 148 18.59 -19.34 3.88
N SER A 149 19.79 -19.88 3.62
CA SER A 149 20.75 -19.34 2.63
C SER A 149 20.23 -19.26 1.18
N LEU A 150 19.16 -20.00 0.85
CA LEU A 150 18.55 -19.98 -0.47
C LEU A 150 17.37 -18.99 -0.58
N ILE A 151 16.99 -18.34 0.51
CA ILE A 151 15.83 -17.45 0.57
C ILE A 151 16.27 -16.11 1.18
N GLU A 152 16.19 -15.08 0.40
CA GLU A 152 16.36 -13.69 0.84
C GLU A 152 14.99 -13.07 1.13
N ARG A 153 14.91 -12.25 2.19
CA ARG A 153 13.70 -11.45 2.49
C ARG A 153 13.54 -10.33 1.48
N LYS A 154 12.30 -10.06 1.11
CA LYS A 154 11.93 -9.06 0.09
C LYS A 154 10.95 -8.06 0.68
N SER A 155 11.15 -6.80 0.35
CA SER A 155 10.24 -5.72 0.71
C SER A 155 9.03 -5.72 -0.20
N ILE A 156 7.87 -6.10 0.33
CA ILE A 156 6.56 -5.94 -0.32
C ILE A 156 5.59 -5.45 0.75
N PHE A 157 5.23 -4.19 0.72
CA PHE A 157 4.41 -3.59 1.78
C PHE A 157 3.54 -2.43 1.27
N HIS A 158 2.74 -1.85 2.15
CA HIS A 158 1.86 -0.72 1.84
C HIS A 158 2.64 0.61 1.88
N ALA A 159 3.67 0.74 1.03
CA ALA A 159 4.65 1.82 1.05
C ALA A 159 3.99 3.20 0.97
N LEU A 160 3.10 3.40 -0.01
CA LEU A 160 2.40 4.67 -0.21
C LEU A 160 1.67 5.15 1.06
N ASN A 161 0.88 4.28 1.68
CA ASN A 161 0.14 4.64 2.88
C ASN A 161 1.09 4.85 4.08
N GLN A 162 2.02 3.94 4.33
CA GLN A 162 2.92 4.03 5.48
C GLN A 162 3.78 5.29 5.43
N LYS A 163 4.38 5.60 4.27
CA LYS A 163 5.22 6.80 4.13
C LYS A 163 4.39 8.09 4.16
N ALA A 164 3.17 8.08 3.62
CA ALA A 164 2.28 9.24 3.68
C ALA A 164 1.85 9.57 5.13
N VAL A 165 1.39 8.58 5.90
CA VAL A 165 1.00 8.81 7.29
C VAL A 165 2.19 9.20 8.17
N ALA A 166 3.38 8.64 7.92
CA ALA A 166 4.60 9.03 8.60
C ALA A 166 4.97 10.51 8.36
N ARG A 167 4.88 10.97 7.11
CA ARG A 167 5.10 12.38 6.75
C ARG A 167 4.05 13.31 7.38
N ARG A 168 2.77 12.92 7.35
CA ARG A 168 1.69 13.71 7.97
C ARG A 168 1.90 13.83 9.47
N TYR A 169 2.19 12.72 10.15
CA TYR A 169 2.46 12.70 11.57
C TYR A 169 3.66 13.59 11.94
N ALA A 170 4.76 13.50 11.19
CA ALA A 170 5.91 14.38 11.40
C ALA A 170 5.54 15.87 11.25
N LYS A 171 4.77 16.21 10.19
CA LYS A 171 4.30 17.58 9.94
C LYS A 171 3.40 18.10 11.08
N GLU A 172 2.51 17.28 11.63
CA GLU A 172 1.67 17.63 12.78
C GLU A 172 2.51 17.99 14.03
N LEU A 173 3.69 17.36 14.18
CA LEU A 173 4.63 17.64 15.26
C LEU A 173 5.61 18.79 14.93
N GLY A 174 5.51 19.42 13.76
CA GLY A 174 6.47 20.43 13.30
C GLY A 174 7.88 19.87 13.04
N ARG A 175 7.98 18.57 12.73
CA ARG A 175 9.22 17.84 12.40
C ARG A 175 9.24 17.41 10.95
N THR A 176 10.39 16.99 10.45
CA THR A 176 10.50 16.32 9.15
C THR A 176 10.45 14.81 9.32
N TYR A 177 9.97 14.09 8.32
CA TYR A 177 9.92 12.63 8.35
C TYR A 177 11.32 12.01 8.44
N GLU A 178 12.30 12.69 7.84
CA GLU A 178 13.72 12.31 7.84
C GLU A 178 14.36 12.39 9.23
N ASP A 179 13.75 13.10 10.19
CA ASP A 179 14.23 13.22 11.57
C ASP A 179 13.51 12.24 12.53
N MET A 180 12.65 11.35 12.01
CA MET A 180 11.81 10.48 12.82
C MET A 180 12.27 9.02 12.80
N ARG A 181 12.00 8.35 13.92
CA ARG A 181 12.12 6.90 14.12
C ARG A 181 10.74 6.36 14.46
N LEU A 182 10.07 5.80 13.49
CA LEU A 182 8.66 5.39 13.63
C LEU A 182 8.51 3.90 13.39
N ILE A 183 7.50 3.31 14.03
CA ILE A 183 6.96 2.02 13.63
C ILE A 183 5.58 2.30 13.04
N VAL A 184 5.40 2.05 11.75
CA VAL A 184 4.13 2.29 11.08
C VAL A 184 3.48 0.96 10.73
N THR A 185 2.28 0.76 11.22
CA THR A 185 1.51 -0.47 11.03
C THR A 185 0.30 -0.19 10.17
N HIS A 186 0.36 -0.61 8.91
CA HIS A 186 -0.81 -0.60 8.02
C HIS A 186 -1.62 -1.87 8.23
N MET A 187 -2.90 -1.72 8.52
CA MET A 187 -3.83 -2.81 8.85
C MET A 187 -5.07 -2.75 7.94
N GLY A 188 -5.06 -3.53 6.87
CA GLY A 188 -6.12 -3.67 5.89
C GLY A 188 -6.38 -5.15 5.59
N GLY A 189 -6.74 -5.49 4.34
CA GLY A 189 -6.84 -6.88 3.88
C GLY A 189 -5.51 -7.65 4.06
N GLY A 190 -4.38 -6.94 4.00
CA GLY A 190 -3.06 -7.36 4.48
C GLY A 190 -2.58 -6.47 5.62
N ILE A 191 -1.63 -6.96 6.42
CA ILE A 191 -1.00 -6.20 7.50
C ILE A 191 0.50 -6.14 7.27
N THR A 192 1.06 -4.92 7.33
CA THR A 192 2.50 -4.69 7.24
C THR A 192 2.96 -3.73 8.33
N VAL A 193 4.02 -4.13 9.04
CA VAL A 193 4.66 -3.38 10.13
C VAL A 193 6.03 -2.94 9.64
N GLY A 194 6.19 -1.66 9.36
CA GLY A 194 7.43 -1.07 8.85
C GLY A 194 8.16 -0.27 9.90
N VAL A 195 9.48 -0.41 9.92
CA VAL A 195 10.39 0.40 10.73
C VAL A 195 10.92 1.54 9.86
N HIS A 196 10.52 2.75 10.20
CA HIS A 196 10.92 3.96 9.49
C HIS A 196 12.05 4.64 10.26
N LEU A 197 13.19 4.79 9.60
CA LEU A 197 14.38 5.43 10.15
C LEU A 197 14.91 6.46 9.16
N ASN A 198 14.90 7.73 9.56
CA ASN A 198 15.44 8.83 8.77
C ASN A 198 14.91 8.85 7.33
N GLY A 199 13.58 8.77 7.18
CA GLY A 199 12.91 8.83 5.87
C GLY A 199 12.91 7.52 5.07
N ARG A 200 13.55 6.44 5.55
CA ARG A 200 13.62 5.13 4.90
C ARG A 200 12.88 4.06 5.69
N VAL A 201 12.37 3.04 4.99
CA VAL A 201 11.78 1.83 5.61
C VAL A 201 12.86 0.74 5.65
N VAL A 202 13.59 0.69 6.76
CA VAL A 202 14.79 -0.15 6.91
C VAL A 202 14.50 -1.60 7.27
N GLU A 203 13.28 -1.89 7.75
CA GLU A 203 12.77 -3.22 8.07
C GLU A 203 11.26 -3.24 7.83
N VAL A 204 10.73 -4.30 7.23
CA VAL A 204 9.29 -4.53 7.10
C VAL A 204 9.02 -6.00 6.81
N ASN A 205 7.91 -6.55 7.31
CA ASN A 205 7.43 -7.86 6.91
C ASN A 205 6.88 -7.86 5.48
N ASN A 206 7.07 -8.96 4.77
CA ASN A 206 6.49 -9.16 3.45
C ASN A 206 4.98 -9.42 3.56
N GLY A 207 4.19 -8.47 3.11
CA GLY A 207 2.73 -8.53 3.21
C GLY A 207 2.05 -9.59 2.33
N LEU A 208 2.77 -10.32 1.45
CA LEU A 208 2.17 -11.28 0.52
C LEU A 208 2.59 -12.74 0.76
N HIS A 209 3.80 -13.00 1.25
CA HIS A 209 4.39 -14.33 1.18
C HIS A 209 4.54 -15.01 2.55
N GLY A 210 3.56 -14.83 3.45
CA GLY A 210 3.54 -15.55 4.72
C GLY A 210 4.59 -15.06 5.71
N ASP A 211 4.70 -13.75 5.87
CA ASP A 211 5.58 -13.08 6.82
C ASP A 211 4.77 -12.09 7.68
N GLY A 212 5.16 -11.90 8.94
CA GLY A 212 4.49 -11.03 9.88
C GLY A 212 3.16 -11.56 10.44
N PRO A 213 2.30 -10.71 10.99
CA PRO A 213 1.02 -11.11 11.56
C PRO A 213 0.03 -11.58 10.50
N PHE A 214 -0.86 -12.51 10.87
CA PHE A 214 -1.97 -12.81 9.96
C PHE A 214 -2.94 -11.62 9.88
N SER A 215 -3.67 -11.56 8.79
CA SER A 215 -4.57 -10.45 8.45
C SER A 215 -5.96 -10.97 8.09
N PRO A 216 -6.92 -10.13 7.71
CA PRO A 216 -8.20 -10.59 7.20
C PRO A 216 -8.12 -11.67 6.12
N GLU A 217 -7.15 -11.59 5.19
CA GLU A 217 -7.08 -12.47 4.01
C GLU A 217 -5.78 -13.29 3.91
N ARG A 218 -4.83 -13.13 4.84
CA ARG A 218 -3.48 -13.71 4.74
C ARG A 218 -3.11 -14.45 5.99
N ALA A 219 -2.46 -15.61 5.84
CA ALA A 219 -2.08 -16.47 6.95
C ALA A 219 -0.98 -15.88 7.84
N GLY A 220 -0.17 -14.91 7.33
CA GLY A 220 1.01 -14.44 8.03
C GLY A 220 2.07 -15.54 8.19
N THR A 221 2.91 -15.37 9.19
CA THR A 221 3.94 -16.37 9.51
C THR A 221 3.33 -17.65 10.06
N VAL A 222 3.60 -18.76 9.39
CA VAL A 222 3.24 -20.11 9.82
C VAL A 222 4.49 -20.93 10.14
N PRO A 223 4.41 -21.98 10.98
CA PRO A 223 5.53 -22.89 11.21
C PRO A 223 6.00 -23.52 9.90
N ALA A 224 7.25 -23.25 9.51
CA ALA A 224 7.78 -23.62 8.19
C ALA A 224 7.82 -25.15 8.01
N GLY A 225 8.14 -25.93 9.08
CA GLY A 225 8.16 -27.38 9.02
C GLY A 225 6.77 -27.96 8.70
N ASP A 226 5.75 -27.50 9.41
CA ASP A 226 4.36 -27.96 9.19
C ASP A 226 3.86 -27.60 7.80
N LEU A 227 4.25 -26.40 7.29
CA LEU A 227 3.92 -26.00 5.93
C LEU A 227 4.56 -26.92 4.89
N VAL A 228 5.82 -27.31 5.09
CA VAL A 228 6.52 -28.27 4.21
C VAL A 228 5.81 -29.62 4.20
N GLU A 229 5.48 -30.18 5.38
CA GLU A 229 4.72 -31.43 5.49
C GLU A 229 3.37 -31.34 4.74
N LEU A 230 2.66 -30.21 4.89
CA LEU A 230 1.41 -29.98 4.17
C LEU A 230 1.62 -29.93 2.65
N CYS A 231 2.67 -29.25 2.17
CA CYS A 231 2.99 -29.14 0.74
C CYS A 231 3.30 -30.50 0.09
N PHE A 232 3.92 -31.42 0.84
CA PHE A 232 4.30 -32.74 0.35
C PHE A 232 3.36 -33.87 0.78
N SER A 233 2.25 -33.56 1.45
CA SER A 233 1.25 -34.55 1.91
C SER A 233 0.48 -35.21 0.75
N GLY A 234 0.51 -34.63 -0.45
CA GLY A 234 -0.31 -35.06 -1.59
C GLY A 234 -1.79 -34.68 -1.50
N GLN A 235 -2.21 -33.95 -0.46
CA GLN A 235 -3.61 -33.56 -0.26
C GLN A 235 -4.00 -32.32 -1.03
N TYR A 236 -3.03 -31.44 -1.34
CA TYR A 236 -3.26 -30.14 -1.96
C TYR A 236 -2.31 -29.88 -3.12
N TYR A 237 -2.80 -29.19 -4.12
CA TYR A 237 -1.94 -28.66 -5.19
C TYR A 237 -1.28 -27.35 -4.77
N ARG A 238 -0.15 -27.00 -5.40
CA ARG A 238 0.57 -25.76 -5.13
C ARG A 238 -0.32 -24.50 -5.14
N HIS A 239 -1.23 -24.40 -6.10
CA HIS A 239 -2.10 -23.22 -6.23
C HIS A 239 -3.12 -23.11 -5.09
N GLU A 240 -3.53 -24.23 -4.48
CA GLU A 240 -4.44 -24.26 -3.34
C GLU A 240 -3.71 -23.79 -2.07
N ILE A 241 -2.49 -24.31 -1.82
CA ILE A 241 -1.65 -23.84 -0.71
C ILE A 241 -1.38 -22.33 -0.83
N MET A 242 -1.03 -21.85 -2.04
CA MET A 242 -0.82 -20.41 -2.26
C MET A 242 -2.07 -19.57 -1.96
N LYS A 243 -3.27 -20.07 -2.28
CA LYS A 243 -4.53 -19.40 -1.91
C LYS A 243 -4.78 -19.40 -0.41
N MET A 244 -4.45 -20.49 0.30
CA MET A 244 -4.53 -20.57 1.76
C MET A 244 -3.59 -19.57 2.44
N LEU A 245 -2.43 -19.31 1.85
CA LEU A 245 -1.51 -18.27 2.35
C LEU A 245 -2.02 -16.85 2.05
N VAL A 246 -2.57 -16.62 0.84
CA VAL A 246 -2.97 -15.28 0.37
C VAL A 246 -4.35 -15.34 -0.29
N GLY A 247 -5.33 -14.73 0.35
CA GLY A 247 -6.72 -14.62 -0.11
C GLY A 247 -7.72 -15.49 0.66
N GLN A 248 -7.29 -16.65 1.19
CA GLN A 248 -8.12 -17.57 1.97
C GLN A 248 -7.53 -17.88 3.35
N GLY A 249 -6.46 -17.19 3.75
CA GLY A 249 -5.89 -17.27 5.09
C GLY A 249 -6.54 -16.29 6.08
N GLY A 250 -5.97 -16.21 7.25
CA GLY A 250 -6.41 -15.26 8.29
C GLY A 250 -7.87 -15.40 8.69
N LEU A 251 -8.59 -14.26 8.82
CA LEU A 251 -10.00 -14.27 9.21
C LEU A 251 -10.86 -15.06 8.22
N VAL A 252 -10.56 -15.01 6.92
CA VAL A 252 -11.28 -15.82 5.92
C VAL A 252 -11.16 -17.32 6.25
N GLY A 253 -9.96 -17.78 6.56
CA GLY A 253 -9.72 -19.18 6.86
C GLY A 253 -10.40 -19.67 8.13
N TYR A 254 -10.42 -18.85 9.18
CA TYR A 254 -11.01 -19.21 10.46
C TYR A 254 -12.51 -18.90 10.56
N LEU A 255 -12.96 -17.77 10.02
CA LEU A 255 -14.30 -17.21 10.27
C LEU A 255 -15.16 -17.09 9.01
N GLY A 256 -14.62 -17.42 7.83
CA GLY A 256 -15.30 -17.36 6.55
C GLY A 256 -15.56 -15.94 6.03
N THR A 257 -14.89 -14.92 6.57
CA THR A 257 -15.08 -13.52 6.16
C THR A 257 -13.81 -12.68 6.35
N ASN A 258 -13.56 -11.76 5.43
CA ASN A 258 -12.53 -10.72 5.54
C ASN A 258 -13.06 -9.39 6.12
N ASP A 259 -14.37 -9.32 6.36
CA ASP A 259 -15.06 -8.11 6.83
C ASP A 259 -14.97 -8.01 8.36
N ALA A 260 -14.03 -7.19 8.85
CA ALA A 260 -13.82 -6.96 10.27
C ALA A 260 -15.07 -6.43 10.98
N VAL A 261 -15.91 -5.61 10.31
CA VAL A 261 -17.15 -5.10 10.90
C VAL A 261 -18.14 -6.24 11.16
N LYS A 262 -18.19 -7.26 10.27
CA LYS A 262 -18.99 -8.47 10.52
C LYS A 262 -18.44 -9.28 11.69
N VAL A 263 -17.11 -9.38 11.80
CA VAL A 263 -16.47 -10.08 12.94
C VAL A 263 -16.81 -9.39 14.25
N GLU A 264 -16.65 -8.06 14.32
CA GLU A 264 -16.99 -7.27 15.51
C GLU A 264 -18.47 -7.44 15.91
N LYS A 265 -19.41 -7.46 14.94
CA LYS A 265 -20.83 -7.73 15.20
C LYS A 265 -21.09 -9.15 15.73
N ARG A 266 -20.28 -10.16 15.32
CA ARG A 266 -20.36 -11.51 15.88
C ARG A 266 -19.89 -11.53 17.33
N ILE A 267 -18.79 -10.84 17.64
CA ILE A 267 -18.24 -10.70 19.00
C ILE A 267 -19.27 -10.05 19.92
N GLN A 268 -19.89 -8.95 19.50
CA GLN A 268 -20.96 -8.27 20.25
C GLN A 268 -22.17 -9.16 20.55
N LYS A 269 -22.39 -10.21 19.75
CA LYS A 269 -23.43 -11.22 19.95
C LYS A 269 -22.98 -12.43 20.78
N GLY A 270 -21.76 -12.41 21.31
CA GLY A 270 -21.21 -13.45 22.17
C GLY A 270 -20.53 -14.62 21.42
N ASP A 271 -20.08 -14.40 20.18
CA ASP A 271 -19.30 -15.40 19.44
C ASP A 271 -17.86 -15.43 19.95
N LEU A 272 -17.60 -16.37 20.86
CA LEU A 272 -16.29 -16.54 21.53
C LEU A 272 -15.18 -16.98 20.56
N GLU A 273 -15.52 -17.67 19.47
CA GLU A 273 -14.52 -18.06 18.46
C GLU A 273 -14.07 -16.82 17.68
N ALA A 274 -15.02 -15.99 17.24
CA ALA A 274 -14.71 -14.74 16.55
C ALA A 274 -13.86 -13.81 17.44
N GLU A 275 -14.20 -13.70 18.74
CA GLU A 275 -13.45 -12.90 19.72
C GLU A 275 -12.00 -13.43 19.83
N ARG A 276 -11.82 -14.75 20.04
CA ARG A 276 -10.50 -15.37 20.19
C ARG A 276 -9.63 -15.16 18.95
N ILE A 277 -10.18 -15.34 17.75
CA ILE A 277 -9.42 -15.20 16.50
C ILE A 277 -9.08 -13.74 16.25
N TYR A 278 -10.00 -12.80 16.55
CA TYR A 278 -9.78 -11.38 16.35
C TYR A 278 -8.74 -10.81 17.34
N ASP A 279 -8.78 -11.25 18.60
CA ASP A 279 -7.74 -10.89 19.59
C ASP A 279 -6.39 -11.52 19.26
N ALA A 280 -6.36 -12.74 18.70
CA ALA A 280 -5.13 -13.37 18.23
C ALA A 280 -4.48 -12.56 17.10
N MET A 281 -5.27 -11.97 16.20
CA MET A 281 -4.76 -11.06 15.16
C MET A 281 -4.14 -9.81 15.77
N ALA A 282 -4.84 -9.15 16.71
CA ALA A 282 -4.32 -8.00 17.44
C ALA A 282 -3.03 -8.33 18.22
N TYR A 283 -3.00 -9.49 18.87
CA TYR A 283 -1.82 -9.98 19.57
C TYR A 283 -0.61 -10.17 18.66
N GLN A 284 -0.80 -10.75 17.47
CA GLN A 284 0.30 -10.92 16.52
C GLN A 284 0.80 -9.59 15.97
N VAL A 285 -0.10 -8.63 15.72
CA VAL A 285 0.29 -7.26 15.34
C VAL A 285 1.14 -6.62 16.44
N ALA A 286 0.71 -6.71 17.70
CA ALA A 286 1.47 -6.16 18.82
C ALA A 286 2.86 -6.82 18.98
N ARG A 287 2.95 -8.14 18.79
CA ARG A 287 4.23 -8.87 18.78
C ARG A 287 5.17 -8.36 17.69
N GLU A 288 4.63 -8.14 16.49
CA GLU A 288 5.42 -7.64 15.37
C GLU A 288 5.94 -6.22 15.63
N ILE A 289 5.10 -5.34 16.20
CA ILE A 289 5.52 -4.01 16.65
C ILE A 289 6.63 -4.11 17.71
N GLY A 290 6.48 -5.02 18.67
CA GLY A 290 7.51 -5.28 19.68
C GLY A 290 8.84 -5.75 19.09
N SER A 291 8.79 -6.68 18.13
CA SER A 291 9.95 -7.12 17.37
C SER A 291 10.58 -5.96 16.60
N ALA A 292 9.78 -5.18 15.88
CA ALA A 292 10.22 -4.01 15.11
C ALA A 292 10.94 -2.97 15.98
N SER A 293 10.55 -2.81 17.25
CA SER A 293 11.17 -1.84 18.16
C SER A 293 12.65 -2.15 18.44
N THR A 294 13.07 -3.41 18.34
CA THR A 294 14.45 -3.83 18.53
C THR A 294 15.37 -3.32 17.43
N VAL A 295 14.85 -3.15 16.21
CA VAL A 295 15.61 -2.60 15.07
C VAL A 295 16.04 -1.16 15.36
N LEU A 296 15.24 -0.42 16.12
CA LEU A 296 15.54 0.95 16.57
C LEU A 296 16.24 0.99 17.96
N ASN A 297 16.66 -0.16 18.49
CA ASN A 297 17.20 -0.27 19.84
C ASN A 297 16.28 0.34 20.93
N GLY A 298 14.98 0.21 20.75
CA GLY A 298 13.96 0.78 21.64
C GLY A 298 13.82 2.31 21.57
N LYS A 299 14.52 2.98 20.69
CA LYS A 299 14.44 4.44 20.50
C LYS A 299 13.40 4.77 19.44
N VAL A 300 12.14 4.60 19.80
CA VAL A 300 10.98 4.82 18.93
C VAL A 300 10.35 6.17 19.29
N ASP A 301 10.16 7.06 18.32
CA ASP A 301 9.52 8.36 18.55
C ASP A 301 8.00 8.21 18.62
N ALA A 302 7.40 7.33 17.81
CA ALA A 302 5.98 6.96 17.87
C ALA A 302 5.69 5.65 17.16
N ILE A 303 4.55 5.03 17.51
CA ILE A 303 3.92 3.92 16.79
C ILE A 303 2.68 4.48 16.09
N ILE A 304 2.55 4.29 14.78
CA ILE A 304 1.41 4.75 14.00
C ILE A 304 0.58 3.55 13.55
N LEU A 305 -0.70 3.51 13.94
CA LEU A 305 -1.67 2.52 13.51
C LEU A 305 -2.55 3.13 12.41
N THR A 306 -2.54 2.54 11.20
CA THR A 306 -3.26 3.05 10.04
C THR A 306 -3.95 1.91 9.26
N GLY A 307 -4.63 2.24 8.15
CA GLY A 307 -5.41 1.30 7.36
C GLY A 307 -6.87 1.17 7.84
N GLY A 308 -7.64 0.34 7.18
CA GLY A 308 -9.08 0.19 7.43
C GLY A 308 -9.41 -0.39 8.80
N LEU A 309 -8.60 -1.32 9.33
CA LEU A 309 -8.80 -1.90 10.66
C LEU A 309 -8.54 -0.90 11.80
N ALA A 310 -7.84 0.19 11.54
CA ALA A 310 -7.61 1.24 12.54
C ALA A 310 -8.86 2.05 12.90
N TYR A 311 -9.99 1.87 12.21
CA TYR A 311 -11.30 2.37 12.62
C TYR A 311 -11.91 1.55 13.77
N GLY A 312 -11.50 0.29 13.95
CA GLY A 312 -11.97 -0.62 15.01
C GLY A 312 -11.38 -0.25 16.37
N LYS A 313 -12.16 0.45 17.21
CA LYS A 313 -11.67 0.98 18.50
C LYS A 313 -11.15 -0.10 19.44
N ASP A 314 -11.86 -1.22 19.55
CA ASP A 314 -11.48 -2.33 20.43
C ASP A 314 -10.24 -3.05 19.90
N PHE A 315 -10.12 -3.21 18.58
CA PHE A 315 -8.94 -3.77 17.94
C PHE A 315 -7.69 -2.91 18.18
N VAL A 316 -7.82 -1.60 17.92
CA VAL A 316 -6.76 -0.63 18.19
C VAL A 316 -6.38 -0.60 19.67
N LYS A 317 -7.38 -0.64 20.56
CA LYS A 317 -7.13 -0.67 22.02
C LYS A 317 -6.35 -1.93 22.41
N SER A 318 -6.75 -3.11 21.91
CA SER A 318 -6.07 -4.39 22.17
C SER A 318 -4.59 -4.35 21.76
N ILE A 319 -4.26 -3.71 20.63
CA ILE A 319 -2.88 -3.51 20.20
C ILE A 319 -2.18 -2.48 21.10
N SER A 320 -2.78 -1.31 21.31
CA SER A 320 -2.19 -0.19 22.04
C SER A 320 -1.84 -0.56 23.47
N ASP A 321 -2.72 -1.27 24.18
CA ASP A 321 -2.48 -1.75 25.55
C ASP A 321 -1.22 -2.65 25.66
N ARG A 322 -0.85 -3.33 24.56
CA ARG A 322 0.32 -4.22 24.52
C ARG A 322 1.63 -3.52 24.14
N VAL A 323 1.56 -2.33 23.50
CA VAL A 323 2.75 -1.69 22.90
C VAL A 323 3.02 -0.26 23.42
N ASN A 324 2.11 0.35 24.18
CA ASN A 324 2.23 1.72 24.69
C ASN A 324 3.43 1.95 25.63
N TRP A 325 4.04 0.88 26.12
CA TRP A 325 5.29 0.95 26.90
C TRP A 325 6.53 1.20 26.01
N ILE A 326 6.41 1.02 24.68
CA ILE A 326 7.50 1.25 23.71
C ILE A 326 7.57 2.74 23.36
N ALA A 327 6.45 3.31 22.95
CA ALA A 327 6.30 4.71 22.54
C ALA A 327 4.80 5.08 22.48
N ASP A 328 4.52 6.38 22.33
CA ASP A 328 3.16 6.87 22.08
C ASP A 328 2.56 6.25 20.83
N VAL A 329 1.26 5.90 20.92
CA VAL A 329 0.51 5.29 19.81
C VAL A 329 -0.39 6.34 19.16
N ALA A 330 -0.08 6.72 17.94
CA ALA A 330 -0.90 7.57 17.10
C ALA A 330 -1.82 6.71 16.21
N VAL A 331 -3.09 7.07 16.13
CA VAL A 331 -4.09 6.35 15.33
C VAL A 331 -4.53 7.24 14.17
N MET A 332 -4.17 6.84 12.95
CA MET A 332 -4.45 7.56 11.70
C MET A 332 -5.19 6.63 10.74
N PRO A 333 -6.50 6.42 10.92
CA PRO A 333 -7.26 5.41 10.19
C PRO A 333 -7.40 5.74 8.71
N GLY A 334 -7.59 4.68 7.91
CA GLY A 334 -7.84 4.79 6.47
C GLY A 334 -6.59 4.62 5.62
N GLU A 335 -6.82 4.55 4.33
CA GLU A 335 -5.75 4.35 3.34
C GLU A 335 -5.39 5.64 2.63
N ASN A 336 -6.37 6.49 2.33
CA ASN A 336 -6.24 7.82 1.69
C ASN A 336 -5.23 7.84 0.52
N GLU A 337 -5.26 6.78 -0.33
CA GLU A 337 -4.26 6.56 -1.39
C GLU A 337 -4.23 7.70 -2.41
N LEU A 338 -5.41 8.22 -2.81
CA LEU A 338 -5.47 9.36 -3.74
C LEU A 338 -4.79 10.59 -3.14
N GLN A 339 -5.06 10.87 -1.87
CA GLN A 339 -4.44 11.98 -1.14
C GLN A 339 -2.91 11.82 -1.09
N ALA A 340 -2.41 10.62 -0.79
CA ALA A 340 -0.98 10.35 -0.71
C ALA A 340 -0.28 10.54 -2.07
N LEU A 341 -0.93 10.16 -3.17
CA LEU A 341 -0.43 10.37 -4.52
C LEU A 341 -0.41 11.86 -4.88
N ALA A 342 -1.46 12.62 -4.55
CA ALA A 342 -1.52 14.06 -4.75
C ALA A 342 -0.41 14.78 -3.96
N GLU A 343 -0.26 14.49 -2.67
CA GLU A 343 0.79 15.06 -1.81
C GLU A 343 2.20 14.82 -2.37
N GLY A 344 2.46 13.64 -2.95
CA GLY A 344 3.74 13.35 -3.61
C GLY A 344 3.99 14.25 -4.81
N ALA A 345 3.00 14.42 -5.68
CA ALA A 345 3.11 15.30 -6.84
C ALA A 345 3.27 16.77 -6.40
N VAL A 346 2.53 17.22 -5.38
CA VAL A 346 2.64 18.60 -4.83
C VAL A 346 4.06 18.88 -4.33
N ARG A 347 4.68 17.98 -3.57
CA ARG A 347 6.06 18.16 -3.09
C ARG A 347 7.05 18.42 -4.24
N VAL A 348 6.88 17.70 -5.36
CA VAL A 348 7.73 17.93 -6.54
C VAL A 348 7.43 19.27 -7.20
N LEU A 349 6.15 19.61 -7.40
CA LEU A 349 5.75 20.86 -8.04
C LEU A 349 6.16 22.09 -7.21
N ASN A 350 6.11 21.98 -5.89
CA ASN A 350 6.59 23.01 -4.95
C ASN A 350 8.11 23.02 -4.78
N LYS A 351 8.84 22.08 -5.39
CA LYS A 351 10.31 21.93 -5.25
C LYS A 351 10.77 21.57 -3.83
N GLU A 352 9.90 20.97 -3.03
CA GLU A 352 10.22 20.41 -1.71
C GLU A 352 10.92 19.06 -1.86
N GLU A 353 10.65 18.34 -2.95
CA GLU A 353 11.26 17.08 -3.34
C GLU A 353 11.67 17.15 -4.82
N GLN A 354 12.76 16.51 -5.20
CA GLN A 354 13.10 16.31 -6.61
C GLN A 354 12.48 15.01 -7.11
N ALA A 355 11.83 15.06 -8.27
CA ALA A 355 11.37 13.84 -8.91
C ALA A 355 12.56 12.93 -9.22
N LYS A 356 12.48 11.68 -8.77
CA LYS A 356 13.47 10.65 -9.09
C LYS A 356 13.28 10.14 -10.51
N THR A 357 14.35 9.61 -11.10
CA THR A 357 14.32 8.92 -12.39
C THR A 357 14.33 7.43 -12.16
N TYR A 358 13.50 6.71 -12.91
CA TYR A 358 13.50 5.26 -12.86
C TYR A 358 14.69 4.72 -13.66
N SER A 359 15.61 4.03 -12.99
CA SER A 359 16.67 3.31 -13.68
C SER A 359 16.25 1.86 -13.84
N ALA A 360 16.03 1.43 -15.08
CA ALA A 360 15.86 0.04 -15.42
C ALA A 360 17.16 -0.71 -15.07
N GLY A 361 17.28 -1.08 -13.82
CA GLY A 361 18.34 -1.78 -13.09
C GLY A 361 19.71 -1.94 -13.77
N LYS A 362 20.76 -1.66 -13.02
CA LYS A 362 22.10 -2.21 -13.28
C LYS A 362 22.13 -3.71 -12.98
#